data_43e252e9abad7d3f3fdf1f7b02c00464
#
_entry.id   43e252e9abad7d3f3fdf1f7b02c00464
#
_cell.length_a   1.000
_cell.length_b   1.000
_cell.length_c   1.000
_cell.angle_alpha   90.00
_cell.angle_beta   90.00
_cell.angle_gamma   90.00
#
_symmetry.space_group_name_H-M   'P 1'
#
loop_
_entity.id
_entity.type
_entity.pdbx_description
1 polymer ?
#
loop_
_entity_poly.entity_id
_entity_poly.type
_entity_poly.pdbx_seq_one_letter_code
_entity_poly.pdbx_strand_id
1 'polypeptide(L)'
;MKNWGAFAAVLAIFLAVAAGAVLLAQQQPPPERQEIQTARKIEDLDARIKELERIKAAYPQSSMLAAIDRYILDARVGLCETVDAVDALQKPLLSKGSGFGRLDAYYYAGDRLLNHRNIDRFDTARVTAVVESYVLEYLKAAADPDVTREIPEDQKRFVASYTSSMFLFEAQARLRQGRADKVLETLAKYKDAGGPLDAAFAYYSAEAYAIQGRTGEALEGYFSAAVDNFKDSDAKARTFYQKVKGAMDGFDAKLEAKWRELPYHPQRFSPAPGWAGKTVLAELFTGSECPPCVAADLGFDGLIEAFEPRYLAVLEYHLPIPGPDPLMNPATRKRQEYYGVSSTPTPFFDGERKFPGGGGKDRAEVKFKDYRGEIEARVYDAPQAVLKTAAVRRAGTVTVDCSFDRAVPGAAYNVALVEKEVRYRGTNGIVFHKMVVRDLLALDPSGMTARATFDLAASE
;
A
#
# COMPACT_ATOMS: atom_id res chain seq x y z
N MET A 1 30.49 -2.83 9.44
CA MET A 1 30.07 -2.60 10.84
C MET A 1 28.71 -1.94 10.76
N LYS A 2 27.64 -2.73 10.94
CA LYS A 2 26.27 -2.23 10.89
C LYS A 2 26.04 -1.34 12.13
N ASN A 3 25.56 -0.12 11.90
CA ASN A 3 25.21 0.82 12.96
C ASN A 3 23.95 0.34 13.69
N TRP A 4 24.13 -0.26 14.83
CA TRP A 4 23.07 -0.58 15.78
C TRP A 4 22.62 0.70 16.50
N GLY A 5 21.91 1.56 15.76
CA GLY A 5 21.30 2.76 16.30
C GLY A 5 19.94 2.44 16.91
N ALA A 6 19.85 2.46 18.21
CA ALA A 6 18.65 2.59 19.03
C ALA A 6 17.61 1.46 18.93
N PHE A 7 17.89 0.31 19.60
CA PHE A 7 16.81 -0.53 20.11
C PHE A 7 16.11 0.22 21.26
N ALA A 8 14.86 0.57 21.08
CA ALA A 8 14.00 0.97 22.18
C ALA A 8 13.20 -0.29 22.59
N ALA A 9 13.43 -0.81 23.79
CA ALA A 9 12.52 -1.77 24.38
C ALA A 9 11.24 -0.99 24.74
N VAL A 10 10.18 -1.12 23.94
CA VAL A 10 8.85 -0.62 24.30
C VAL A 10 8.13 -1.79 24.93
N LEU A 11 7.73 -1.62 26.17
CA LEU A 11 6.97 -2.59 26.92
C LEU A 11 5.48 -2.33 26.70
N ALA A 12 4.81 -3.26 26.04
CA ALA A 12 3.36 -3.31 26.00
C ALA A 12 2.90 -4.57 26.75
N ILE A 13 2.19 -4.42 27.87
CA ILE A 13 1.54 -5.52 28.57
C ILE A 13 0.06 -5.51 28.23
N PHE A 14 -0.39 -6.65 27.69
CA PHE A 14 -1.74 -6.84 27.21
C PHE A 14 -2.59 -7.56 28.24
N LEU A 15 -3.72 -6.99 28.57
CA LEU A 15 -4.81 -7.64 29.29
C LEU A 15 -5.80 -8.17 28.24
N ALA A 16 -5.66 -9.43 27.84
CA ALA A 16 -6.65 -10.09 27.00
C ALA A 16 -7.72 -10.71 27.90
N VAL A 17 -8.89 -10.10 27.94
CA VAL A 17 -10.09 -10.75 28.46
C VAL A 17 -10.55 -11.73 27.38
N ALA A 18 -10.69 -13.01 27.74
CA ALA A 18 -11.22 -14.03 26.86
C ALA A 18 -12.69 -13.72 26.51
N ALA A 19 -12.90 -12.98 25.42
CA ALA A 19 -14.20 -12.89 24.79
C ALA A 19 -14.39 -14.13 23.92
N GLY A 20 -15.48 -14.85 24.14
CA GLY A 20 -15.79 -16.12 23.52
C GLY A 20 -15.59 -16.15 22.01
N ALA A 21 -14.91 -17.18 21.55
CA ALA A 21 -14.70 -17.47 20.14
C ALA A 21 -16.05 -17.66 19.44
N VAL A 22 -16.52 -16.65 18.74
CA VAL A 22 -17.51 -16.85 17.67
C VAL A 22 -16.73 -17.44 16.51
N LEU A 23 -16.87 -18.74 16.32
CA LEU A 23 -16.45 -19.47 15.12
C LEU A 23 -17.22 -18.89 13.92
N LEU A 24 -16.69 -17.86 13.30
CA LEU A 24 -17.01 -17.55 11.92
C LEU A 24 -16.38 -18.66 11.10
N ALA A 25 -17.22 -19.58 10.59
CA ALA A 25 -16.83 -20.56 9.61
C ALA A 25 -16.10 -19.80 8.50
N GLN A 26 -14.79 -19.97 8.38
CA GLN A 26 -14.01 -19.50 7.25
C GLN A 26 -14.58 -20.21 6.02
N GLN A 27 -15.38 -19.51 5.24
CA GLN A 27 -15.72 -19.99 3.90
C GLN A 27 -14.38 -20.05 3.15
N GLN A 28 -13.93 -21.27 2.89
CA GLN A 28 -12.80 -21.47 2.00
C GLN A 28 -13.12 -20.73 0.68
N PRO A 29 -12.16 -19.96 0.15
CA PRO A 29 -12.40 -19.29 -1.12
C PRO A 29 -12.80 -20.32 -2.17
N PRO A 30 -13.72 -19.98 -3.08
CA PRO A 30 -14.17 -20.90 -4.11
C PRO A 30 -12.96 -21.57 -4.82
N PRO A 31 -12.98 -22.88 -5.07
CA PRO A 31 -11.84 -23.62 -5.61
C PRO A 31 -11.34 -23.01 -6.93
N GLU A 32 -12.24 -22.48 -7.78
CA GLU A 32 -11.89 -21.80 -9.01
C GLU A 32 -11.01 -20.56 -8.79
N ARG A 33 -11.12 -19.87 -7.66
CA ARG A 33 -10.31 -18.68 -7.36
C ARG A 33 -8.82 -19.00 -7.30
N GLN A 34 -8.46 -20.13 -6.70
CA GLN A 34 -7.08 -20.57 -6.61
C GLN A 34 -6.56 -21.05 -7.96
N GLU A 35 -7.39 -21.78 -8.73
CA GLU A 35 -7.04 -22.22 -10.08
C GLU A 35 -6.79 -21.01 -11.00
N ILE A 36 -7.66 -20.00 -10.97
CA ILE A 36 -7.49 -18.75 -11.73
C ILE A 36 -6.17 -18.06 -11.36
N GLN A 37 -5.87 -17.95 -10.07
CA GLN A 37 -4.60 -17.34 -9.62
C GLN A 37 -3.38 -18.11 -10.14
N THR A 38 -3.44 -19.44 -10.16
CA THR A 38 -2.38 -20.28 -10.71
C THR A 38 -2.26 -20.11 -12.22
N ALA A 39 -3.38 -20.14 -12.94
CA ALA A 39 -3.41 -19.95 -14.39
C ALA A 39 -2.80 -18.59 -14.81
N ARG A 40 -3.06 -17.53 -14.05
CA ARG A 40 -2.51 -16.18 -14.32
C ARG A 40 -0.98 -16.11 -14.22
N LYS A 41 -0.34 -17.04 -13.51
CA LYS A 41 1.12 -17.12 -13.37
C LYS A 41 1.81 -17.88 -14.50
N ILE A 42 1.06 -18.55 -15.38
CA ILE A 42 1.61 -19.23 -16.54
C ILE A 42 2.22 -18.19 -17.49
N GLU A 43 3.52 -18.27 -17.75
CA GLU A 43 4.23 -17.30 -18.61
C GLU A 43 3.86 -17.44 -20.07
N ASP A 44 3.74 -18.68 -20.56
CA ASP A 44 3.28 -18.97 -21.91
C ASP A 44 1.82 -18.57 -22.08
N LEU A 45 1.55 -17.61 -22.97
CA LEU A 45 0.23 -17.01 -23.11
C LEU A 45 -0.79 -17.96 -23.76
N ASP A 46 -0.36 -18.85 -24.67
CA ASP A 46 -1.26 -19.84 -25.27
C ASP A 46 -1.65 -20.91 -24.23
N ALA A 47 -0.70 -21.37 -23.42
CA ALA A 47 -0.97 -22.27 -22.31
C ALA A 47 -1.89 -21.60 -21.26
N ARG A 48 -1.66 -20.32 -20.95
CA ARG A 48 -2.51 -19.54 -20.04
C ARG A 48 -3.94 -19.46 -20.55
N ILE A 49 -4.14 -19.15 -21.83
CA ILE A 49 -5.48 -19.10 -22.45
C ILE A 49 -6.18 -20.46 -22.34
N LYS A 50 -5.51 -21.54 -22.70
CA LYS A 50 -6.07 -22.90 -22.62
C LYS A 50 -6.50 -23.26 -21.20
N GLU A 51 -5.68 -22.93 -20.20
CA GLU A 51 -6.00 -23.23 -18.82
C GLU A 51 -7.17 -22.37 -18.30
N LEU A 52 -7.22 -21.09 -18.64
CA LEU A 52 -8.33 -20.22 -18.28
C LEU A 52 -9.63 -20.66 -18.96
N GLU A 53 -9.60 -21.10 -20.23
CA GLU A 53 -10.75 -21.67 -20.93
C GLU A 53 -11.22 -22.99 -20.30
N ARG A 54 -10.28 -23.85 -19.85
CA ARG A 54 -10.59 -25.07 -19.08
C ARG A 54 -11.34 -24.73 -17.79
N ILE A 55 -10.81 -23.75 -17.01
CA ILE A 55 -11.43 -23.31 -15.76
C ILE A 55 -12.83 -22.75 -16.04
N LYS A 56 -12.98 -21.93 -17.07
CA LYS A 56 -14.28 -21.36 -17.47
C LYS A 56 -15.30 -22.46 -17.76
N ALA A 57 -14.90 -23.51 -18.48
CA ALA A 57 -15.75 -24.66 -18.80
C ALA A 57 -16.08 -25.53 -17.57
N ALA A 58 -15.15 -25.67 -16.63
CA ALA A 58 -15.36 -26.44 -15.41
C ALA A 58 -16.32 -25.74 -14.41
N TYR A 59 -16.37 -24.41 -14.43
CA TYR A 59 -17.18 -23.60 -13.49
C TYR A 59 -18.17 -22.68 -14.22
N PRO A 60 -19.15 -23.21 -14.97
CA PRO A 60 -20.04 -22.40 -15.84
C PRO A 60 -21.01 -21.49 -15.08
N GLN A 61 -21.11 -21.65 -13.75
CA GLN A 61 -21.94 -20.82 -12.88
C GLN A 61 -21.12 -19.91 -11.96
N SER A 62 -19.80 -19.84 -12.15
CA SER A 62 -18.93 -19.03 -11.32
C SER A 62 -19.22 -17.53 -11.48
N SER A 63 -19.24 -16.81 -10.38
CA SER A 63 -19.27 -15.34 -10.38
C SER A 63 -18.01 -14.71 -10.98
N MET A 64 -16.95 -15.51 -11.21
CA MET A 64 -15.66 -15.08 -11.77
C MET A 64 -15.62 -15.14 -13.31
N LEU A 65 -16.67 -15.56 -14.01
CA LEU A 65 -16.65 -15.72 -15.47
C LEU A 65 -16.22 -14.46 -16.23
N ALA A 66 -16.72 -13.30 -15.84
CA ALA A 66 -16.34 -12.02 -16.44
C ALA A 66 -14.85 -11.70 -16.22
N ALA A 67 -14.29 -12.06 -15.05
CA ALA A 67 -12.87 -11.89 -14.77
C ALA A 67 -12.02 -12.88 -15.59
N ILE A 68 -12.47 -14.11 -15.74
CA ILE A 68 -11.80 -15.11 -16.59
C ILE A 68 -11.74 -14.63 -18.04
N ASP A 69 -12.86 -14.14 -18.60
CA ASP A 69 -12.91 -13.61 -19.96
C ASP A 69 -11.96 -12.42 -20.16
N ARG A 70 -11.84 -11.56 -19.16
CA ARG A 70 -10.88 -10.47 -19.17
C ARG A 70 -9.43 -10.98 -19.19
N TYR A 71 -9.07 -11.97 -18.36
CA TYR A 71 -7.72 -12.54 -18.35
C TYR A 71 -7.38 -13.28 -19.64
N ILE A 72 -8.36 -13.94 -20.28
CA ILE A 72 -8.21 -14.54 -21.63
C ILE A 72 -7.94 -13.44 -22.64
N LEU A 73 -8.70 -12.34 -22.62
CA LEU A 73 -8.50 -11.20 -23.50
C LEU A 73 -7.11 -10.57 -23.29
N ASP A 74 -6.69 -10.36 -22.04
CA ASP A 74 -5.36 -9.84 -21.72
C ASP A 74 -4.25 -10.71 -22.32
N ALA A 75 -4.38 -12.04 -22.23
CA ALA A 75 -3.41 -12.96 -22.80
C ALA A 75 -3.45 -12.93 -24.35
N ARG A 76 -4.63 -12.88 -24.96
CA ARG A 76 -4.78 -12.77 -26.43
C ARG A 76 -4.22 -11.44 -26.96
N VAL A 77 -4.46 -10.34 -26.29
CA VAL A 77 -3.86 -9.04 -26.61
C VAL A 77 -2.34 -9.17 -26.54
N GLY A 78 -1.81 -9.79 -25.49
CA GLY A 78 -0.36 -10.00 -25.34
C GLY A 78 0.31 -10.83 -26.45
N LEU A 79 -0.46 -11.59 -27.24
CA LEU A 79 0.02 -12.33 -28.41
C LEU A 79 0.03 -11.47 -29.70
N CYS A 80 -0.61 -10.31 -29.70
CA CYS A 80 -0.64 -9.44 -30.88
C CYS A 80 0.75 -8.89 -31.18
N GLU A 81 1.11 -8.84 -32.47
CA GLU A 81 2.41 -8.33 -32.93
C GLU A 81 2.32 -6.91 -33.50
N THR A 82 1.11 -6.37 -33.68
CA THR A 82 0.88 -5.03 -34.23
C THR A 82 -0.21 -4.30 -33.47
N VAL A 83 -0.17 -2.96 -33.50
CA VAL A 83 -1.20 -2.08 -32.91
C VAL A 83 -2.57 -2.37 -33.53
N ASP A 84 -2.63 -2.61 -34.84
CA ASP A 84 -3.89 -2.88 -35.54
C ASP A 84 -4.51 -4.20 -35.10
N ALA A 85 -3.70 -5.22 -34.81
CA ALA A 85 -4.21 -6.49 -34.25
C ALA A 85 -4.76 -6.29 -32.83
N VAL A 86 -4.09 -5.47 -31.99
CA VAL A 86 -4.58 -5.11 -30.65
C VAL A 86 -5.92 -4.35 -30.77
N ASP A 87 -5.99 -3.34 -31.62
CA ASP A 87 -7.20 -2.53 -31.83
C ASP A 87 -8.36 -3.38 -32.37
N ALA A 88 -8.10 -4.19 -33.39
CA ALA A 88 -9.11 -5.07 -34.00
C ALA A 88 -9.69 -6.09 -32.99
N LEU A 89 -8.87 -6.60 -32.08
CA LEU A 89 -9.31 -7.53 -31.04
C LEU A 89 -10.18 -6.85 -29.96
N GLN A 90 -9.87 -5.61 -29.60
CA GLN A 90 -10.55 -4.87 -28.53
C GLN A 90 -11.79 -4.13 -29.02
N LYS A 91 -11.73 -3.53 -30.20
CA LYS A 91 -12.78 -2.64 -30.78
C LYS A 91 -14.20 -3.21 -30.71
N PRO A 92 -14.47 -4.49 -31.01
CA PRO A 92 -15.82 -5.06 -30.90
C PRO A 92 -16.38 -5.07 -29.47
N LEU A 93 -15.52 -4.97 -28.46
CA LEU A 93 -15.90 -4.98 -27.03
C LEU A 93 -16.25 -3.58 -26.54
N LEU A 94 -15.68 -2.53 -27.14
CA LEU A 94 -15.86 -1.13 -26.72
C LEU A 94 -17.30 -0.63 -26.94
N SER A 95 -18.01 -1.20 -27.91
CA SER A 95 -19.38 -0.81 -28.24
C SER A 95 -20.46 -1.69 -27.57
N LYS A 96 -20.07 -2.79 -26.91
CA LYS A 96 -21.01 -3.78 -26.36
C LYS A 96 -21.44 -3.51 -24.92
N GLY A 97 -20.72 -2.68 -24.20
CA GLY A 97 -21.03 -2.36 -22.80
C GLY A 97 -22.12 -1.30 -22.68
N SER A 98 -22.85 -1.31 -21.57
CA SER A 98 -23.76 -0.25 -21.14
C SER A 98 -23.26 0.36 -19.81
N GLY A 99 -23.69 1.57 -19.51
CA GLY A 99 -23.34 2.23 -18.26
C GLY A 99 -21.85 2.24 -17.96
N PHE A 100 -21.50 1.88 -16.75
CA PHE A 100 -20.09 1.82 -16.31
C PHE A 100 -19.25 0.81 -17.11
N GLY A 101 -19.82 -0.32 -17.51
CA GLY A 101 -19.12 -1.35 -18.29
C GLY A 101 -18.59 -0.84 -19.63
N ARG A 102 -19.27 0.16 -20.25
CA ARG A 102 -18.79 0.81 -21.47
C ARG A 102 -17.55 1.68 -21.20
N LEU A 103 -17.55 2.42 -20.10
CA LEU A 103 -16.38 3.25 -19.69
C LEU A 103 -15.19 2.37 -19.30
N ASP A 104 -15.45 1.31 -18.56
CA ASP A 104 -14.48 0.28 -18.16
C ASP A 104 -13.77 -0.34 -19.37
N ALA A 105 -14.50 -0.62 -20.44
CA ALA A 105 -13.95 -1.21 -21.66
C ALA A 105 -12.90 -0.29 -22.32
N TYR A 106 -13.14 1.01 -22.43
CA TYR A 106 -12.17 1.97 -22.96
C TYR A 106 -10.95 2.12 -22.08
N TYR A 107 -11.14 2.19 -20.76
CA TYR A 107 -10.04 2.27 -19.81
C TYR A 107 -9.09 1.07 -19.97
N TYR A 108 -9.61 -0.15 -19.90
CA TYR A 108 -8.78 -1.35 -20.06
C TYR A 108 -8.19 -1.52 -21.46
N ALA A 109 -8.84 -0.99 -22.49
CA ALA A 109 -8.27 -1.03 -23.83
C ALA A 109 -7.03 -0.14 -23.95
N GLY A 110 -7.07 1.06 -23.38
CA GLY A 110 -5.93 1.95 -23.30
C GLY A 110 -4.79 1.38 -22.47
N ASP A 111 -5.12 0.83 -21.30
CA ASP A 111 -4.16 0.19 -20.40
C ASP A 111 -3.42 -0.99 -21.06
N ARG A 112 -4.15 -1.91 -21.70
CA ARG A 112 -3.57 -3.06 -22.41
C ARG A 112 -2.64 -2.65 -23.53
N LEU A 113 -3.00 -1.63 -24.30
CA LEU A 113 -2.17 -1.16 -25.40
C LEU A 113 -0.87 -0.54 -24.88
N LEU A 114 -0.95 0.34 -23.89
CA LEU A 114 0.21 1.06 -23.36
C LEU A 114 1.15 0.17 -22.52
N ASN A 115 0.62 -0.88 -21.91
CA ASN A 115 1.39 -1.87 -21.15
C ASN A 115 1.69 -3.14 -21.96
N HIS A 116 1.49 -3.10 -23.29
CA HIS A 116 1.77 -4.26 -24.13
C HIS A 116 3.25 -4.61 -24.13
N ARG A 117 3.58 -5.92 -24.02
CA ARG A 117 4.97 -6.40 -23.96
C ARG A 117 5.85 -5.99 -25.14
N ASN A 118 5.25 -5.72 -26.30
CA ASN A 118 5.93 -5.30 -27.53
C ASN A 118 5.75 -3.80 -27.82
N ILE A 119 5.30 -3.00 -26.86
CA ILE A 119 4.95 -1.60 -27.04
C ILE A 119 6.11 -0.78 -27.65
N ASP A 120 7.36 -1.12 -27.33
CA ASP A 120 8.55 -0.45 -27.84
C ASP A 120 8.88 -0.80 -29.31
N ARG A 121 8.25 -1.86 -29.84
CA ARG A 121 8.36 -2.27 -31.25
C ARG A 121 7.21 -1.73 -32.11
N PHE A 122 6.15 -1.24 -31.48
CA PHE A 122 4.99 -0.72 -32.19
C PHE A 122 5.27 0.66 -32.78
N ASP A 123 4.64 0.96 -33.92
CA ASP A 123 4.67 2.30 -34.50
C ASP A 123 4.04 3.31 -33.53
N THR A 124 4.84 4.30 -33.11
CA THR A 124 4.44 5.24 -32.05
C THR A 124 3.32 6.19 -32.52
N ALA A 125 3.26 6.51 -33.82
CA ALA A 125 2.20 7.35 -34.35
C ALA A 125 0.87 6.59 -34.35
N ARG A 126 0.92 5.29 -34.69
CA ARG A 126 -0.28 4.43 -34.67
C ARG A 126 -0.75 4.16 -33.23
N VAL A 127 0.15 3.89 -32.30
CA VAL A 127 -0.18 3.79 -30.86
C VAL A 127 -0.93 5.04 -30.40
N THR A 128 -0.36 6.21 -30.68
CA THR A 128 -0.96 7.48 -30.25
C THR A 128 -2.33 7.69 -30.88
N ALA A 129 -2.50 7.44 -32.17
CA ALA A 129 -3.78 7.59 -32.85
C ALA A 129 -4.88 6.68 -32.25
N VAL A 130 -4.54 5.45 -31.91
CA VAL A 130 -5.49 4.51 -31.29
C VAL A 130 -5.84 4.95 -29.86
N VAL A 131 -4.84 5.35 -29.06
CA VAL A 131 -5.09 5.85 -27.68
C VAL A 131 -5.94 7.12 -27.72
N GLU A 132 -5.61 8.10 -28.57
CA GLU A 132 -6.40 9.33 -28.72
C GLU A 132 -7.84 9.03 -29.14
N SER A 133 -8.05 8.01 -30.00
CA SER A 133 -9.41 7.55 -30.37
C SER A 133 -10.15 6.96 -29.16
N TYR A 134 -9.49 6.13 -28.34
CA TYR A 134 -10.12 5.57 -27.14
C TYR A 134 -10.48 6.67 -26.14
N VAL A 135 -9.58 7.65 -25.92
CA VAL A 135 -9.85 8.80 -25.05
C VAL A 135 -11.05 9.60 -25.53
N LEU A 136 -11.09 9.92 -26.84
CA LEU A 136 -12.20 10.69 -27.43
C LEU A 136 -13.54 9.97 -27.24
N GLU A 137 -13.61 8.68 -27.57
CA GLU A 137 -14.84 7.90 -27.45
C GLU A 137 -15.24 7.67 -25.99
N TYR A 138 -14.27 7.48 -25.09
CA TYR A 138 -14.52 7.46 -23.65
C TYR A 138 -15.18 8.78 -23.19
N LEU A 139 -14.60 9.93 -23.53
CA LEU A 139 -15.14 11.23 -23.12
C LEU A 139 -16.55 11.48 -23.65
N LYS A 140 -16.84 11.05 -24.89
CA LYS A 140 -18.19 11.09 -25.44
C LYS A 140 -19.15 10.21 -24.61
N ALA A 141 -18.73 8.98 -24.29
CA ALA A 141 -19.55 8.06 -23.50
C ALA A 141 -19.76 8.55 -22.05
N ALA A 142 -18.72 9.14 -21.43
CA ALA A 142 -18.81 9.71 -20.10
C ALA A 142 -19.68 10.98 -20.02
N ALA A 143 -19.86 11.69 -21.12
CA ALA A 143 -20.74 12.85 -21.23
C ALA A 143 -22.17 12.49 -21.67
N ASP A 144 -22.41 11.25 -22.12
CA ASP A 144 -23.71 10.79 -22.61
C ASP A 144 -24.67 10.51 -21.43
N PRO A 145 -25.80 11.24 -21.32
CA PRO A 145 -26.77 11.01 -20.25
C PRO A 145 -27.37 9.59 -20.25
N ASP A 146 -27.48 8.95 -21.41
CA ASP A 146 -28.02 7.58 -21.51
C ASP A 146 -27.03 6.55 -20.94
N VAL A 147 -25.74 6.78 -21.09
CA VAL A 147 -24.69 5.96 -20.47
C VAL A 147 -24.59 6.24 -18.96
N THR A 148 -24.55 7.51 -18.57
CA THR A 148 -24.28 7.90 -17.17
C THR A 148 -25.48 7.61 -16.24
N ARG A 149 -26.70 7.59 -16.75
CA ARG A 149 -27.93 7.22 -16.00
C ARG A 149 -27.90 5.76 -15.54
N GLU A 150 -27.29 4.89 -16.32
CA GLU A 150 -27.16 3.47 -16.01
C GLU A 150 -26.03 3.14 -15.03
N ILE A 151 -25.19 4.13 -14.65
CA ILE A 151 -24.07 3.91 -13.72
C ILE A 151 -24.59 3.86 -12.28
N PRO A 152 -24.39 2.74 -11.54
CA PRO A 152 -24.74 2.64 -10.14
C PRO A 152 -24.02 3.73 -9.30
N GLU A 153 -24.68 4.22 -8.25
CA GLU A 153 -24.18 5.34 -7.45
C GLU A 153 -22.79 5.07 -6.82
N ASP A 154 -22.59 3.83 -6.37
CA ASP A 154 -21.31 3.38 -5.83
C ASP A 154 -20.17 3.31 -6.87
N GLN A 155 -20.51 3.26 -8.16
CA GLN A 155 -19.56 3.25 -9.27
C GLN A 155 -19.28 4.64 -9.85
N LYS A 156 -20.13 5.63 -9.63
CA LYS A 156 -19.95 7.01 -10.14
C LYS A 156 -18.62 7.62 -9.70
N ARG A 157 -18.16 7.30 -8.50
CA ARG A 157 -16.86 7.75 -7.99
C ARG A 157 -15.68 7.32 -8.87
N PHE A 158 -15.80 6.22 -9.60
CA PHE A 158 -14.75 5.73 -10.49
C PHE A 158 -14.70 6.46 -11.82
N VAL A 159 -15.79 7.12 -12.24
CA VAL A 159 -15.84 7.84 -13.52
C VAL A 159 -14.80 8.97 -13.55
N ALA A 160 -14.69 9.77 -12.48
CA ALA A 160 -13.68 10.83 -12.39
C ALA A 160 -12.25 10.26 -12.44
N SER A 161 -11.99 9.16 -11.70
CA SER A 161 -10.70 8.48 -11.70
C SER A 161 -10.35 7.92 -13.10
N TYR A 162 -11.31 7.34 -13.80
CA TYR A 162 -11.09 6.84 -15.15
C TYR A 162 -10.88 7.99 -16.15
N THR A 163 -11.62 9.08 -16.00
CA THR A 163 -11.44 10.27 -16.86
C THR A 163 -10.03 10.83 -16.73
N SER A 164 -9.52 10.98 -15.52
CA SER A 164 -8.14 11.43 -15.33
C SER A 164 -7.15 10.40 -15.88
N SER A 165 -7.35 9.10 -15.65
CA SER A 165 -6.48 8.05 -16.19
C SER A 165 -6.44 8.04 -17.72
N MET A 166 -7.55 8.31 -18.39
CA MET A 166 -7.58 8.40 -19.86
C MET A 166 -6.68 9.53 -20.37
N PHE A 167 -6.66 10.70 -19.71
CA PHE A 167 -5.70 11.77 -20.03
C PHE A 167 -4.25 11.34 -19.75
N LEU A 168 -4.01 10.57 -18.71
CA LEU A 168 -2.67 10.04 -18.43
C LEU A 168 -2.21 9.08 -19.54
N PHE A 169 -3.09 8.23 -20.06
CA PHE A 169 -2.80 7.37 -21.22
C PHE A 169 -2.47 8.20 -22.48
N GLU A 170 -3.24 9.24 -22.73
CA GLU A 170 -2.97 10.16 -23.84
C GLU A 170 -1.61 10.84 -23.68
N ALA A 171 -1.25 11.31 -22.49
CA ALA A 171 0.04 11.90 -22.21
C ALA A 171 1.18 10.90 -22.44
N GLN A 172 1.04 9.65 -22.01
CA GLN A 172 2.03 8.58 -22.23
C GLN A 172 2.22 8.31 -23.74
N ALA A 173 1.14 8.21 -24.50
CA ALA A 173 1.20 7.97 -25.95
C ALA A 173 1.89 9.13 -26.68
N ARG A 174 1.56 10.38 -26.32
CA ARG A 174 2.19 11.60 -26.88
C ARG A 174 3.66 11.72 -26.54
N LEU A 175 4.04 11.29 -25.32
CA LEU A 175 5.43 11.27 -24.89
C LEU A 175 6.28 10.36 -25.78
N ARG A 176 5.74 9.20 -26.17
CA ARG A 176 6.43 8.26 -27.09
C ARG A 176 6.74 8.87 -28.46
N GLN A 177 6.01 9.92 -28.86
CA GLN A 177 6.28 10.71 -30.08
C GLN A 177 7.21 11.91 -29.82
N GLY A 178 7.69 12.13 -28.60
CA GLY A 178 8.48 13.29 -28.24
C GLY A 178 7.70 14.63 -28.27
N ARG A 179 6.35 14.59 -28.24
CA ARG A 179 5.48 15.78 -28.34
C ARG A 179 5.30 16.46 -26.98
N ALA A 180 6.40 16.95 -26.40
CA ALA A 180 6.47 17.46 -25.04
C ALA A 180 5.40 18.51 -24.70
N ASP A 181 5.15 19.48 -25.60
CA ASP A 181 4.11 20.51 -25.36
C ASP A 181 2.73 19.89 -25.23
N LYS A 182 2.41 18.90 -26.06
CA LYS A 182 1.13 18.20 -26.01
C LYS A 182 1.00 17.31 -24.78
N VAL A 183 2.10 16.77 -24.28
CA VAL A 183 2.13 16.05 -23.01
C VAL A 183 1.73 16.98 -21.88
N LEU A 184 2.34 18.16 -21.76
CA LEU A 184 2.03 19.12 -20.71
C LEU A 184 0.59 19.66 -20.79
N GLU A 185 0.10 19.95 -22.01
CA GLU A 185 -1.32 20.30 -22.23
C GLU A 185 -2.27 19.18 -21.73
N THR A 186 -1.93 17.92 -21.97
CA THR A 186 -2.74 16.78 -21.55
C THR A 186 -2.68 16.58 -20.04
N LEU A 187 -1.50 16.75 -19.43
CA LEU A 187 -1.34 16.67 -17.98
C LEU A 187 -2.08 17.81 -17.25
N ALA A 188 -2.25 18.97 -17.89
CA ALA A 188 -3.14 20.01 -17.37
C ALA A 188 -4.60 19.51 -17.32
N LYS A 189 -5.11 18.89 -18.41
CA LYS A 189 -6.44 18.28 -18.43
C LYS A 189 -6.59 17.15 -17.41
N TYR A 190 -5.56 16.33 -17.20
CA TYR A 190 -5.51 15.32 -16.15
C TYR A 190 -5.74 15.93 -14.76
N LYS A 191 -5.03 17.00 -14.44
CA LYS A 191 -5.17 17.74 -13.19
C LYS A 191 -6.58 18.34 -13.05
N ASP A 192 -7.10 18.98 -14.10
CA ASP A 192 -8.44 19.60 -14.11
C ASP A 192 -9.55 18.56 -13.95
N ALA A 193 -9.34 17.34 -14.41
CA ALA A 193 -10.22 16.19 -14.19
C ALA A 193 -10.09 15.56 -12.79
N GLY A 194 -9.31 16.17 -11.87
CA GLY A 194 -9.10 15.67 -10.52
C GLY A 194 -8.08 14.54 -10.40
N GLY A 195 -7.22 14.36 -11.40
CA GLY A 195 -6.12 13.41 -11.35
C GLY A 195 -5.13 13.75 -10.23
N PRO A 196 -4.64 12.75 -9.47
CA PRO A 196 -3.72 12.98 -8.37
C PRO A 196 -2.36 13.48 -8.86
N LEU A 197 -1.79 14.45 -8.14
CA LEU A 197 -0.43 14.95 -8.42
C LEU A 197 0.62 13.99 -7.82
N ASP A 198 0.54 12.73 -8.22
CA ASP A 198 1.34 11.62 -7.74
C ASP A 198 2.65 11.42 -8.52
N ALA A 199 3.33 10.31 -8.25
CA ALA A 199 4.58 9.94 -8.90
C ALA A 199 4.44 9.79 -10.43
N ALA A 200 3.30 9.35 -10.93
CA ALA A 200 3.06 9.22 -12.37
C ALA A 200 2.95 10.60 -13.05
N PHE A 201 2.16 11.51 -12.47
CA PHE A 201 2.09 12.89 -12.92
C PHE A 201 3.45 13.57 -12.90
N ALA A 202 4.20 13.43 -11.81
CA ALA A 202 5.54 14.02 -11.66
C ALA A 202 6.52 13.48 -12.71
N TYR A 203 6.52 12.16 -12.92
CA TYR A 203 7.39 11.50 -13.87
C TYR A 203 7.12 11.94 -15.31
N TYR A 204 5.86 11.89 -15.77
CA TYR A 204 5.54 12.26 -17.16
C TYR A 204 5.70 13.76 -17.42
N SER A 205 5.49 14.61 -16.41
CA SER A 205 5.85 16.03 -16.49
C SER A 205 7.36 16.20 -16.64
N ALA A 206 8.16 15.47 -15.86
CA ALA A 206 9.62 15.51 -15.93
C ALA A 206 10.16 15.05 -17.29
N GLU A 207 9.58 14.00 -17.88
CA GLU A 207 9.92 13.54 -19.23
C GLU A 207 9.70 14.65 -20.26
N ALA A 208 8.56 15.32 -20.20
CA ALA A 208 8.26 16.43 -21.11
C ALA A 208 9.23 17.62 -20.92
N TYR A 209 9.52 17.99 -19.66
CA TYR A 209 10.50 19.03 -19.36
C TYR A 209 11.91 18.65 -19.81
N ALA A 210 12.30 17.38 -19.67
CA ALA A 210 13.59 16.89 -20.15
C ALA A 210 13.75 17.03 -21.67
N ILE A 211 12.71 16.69 -22.44
CA ILE A 211 12.68 16.87 -23.90
C ILE A 211 12.80 18.35 -24.26
N GLN A 212 12.18 19.26 -23.51
CA GLN A 212 12.27 20.72 -23.72
C GLN A 212 13.59 21.32 -23.22
N GLY A 213 14.50 20.54 -22.62
CA GLY A 213 15.75 21.05 -22.05
C GLY A 213 15.59 21.82 -20.73
N ARG A 214 14.40 21.77 -20.11
CA ARG A 214 14.06 22.39 -18.83
C ARG A 214 14.58 21.54 -17.68
N THR A 215 15.89 21.56 -17.50
CA THR A 215 16.64 20.62 -16.64
C THR A 215 16.23 20.70 -15.16
N GLY A 216 15.93 21.92 -14.67
CA GLY A 216 15.53 22.13 -13.27
C GLY A 216 14.17 21.50 -12.95
N GLU A 217 13.17 21.75 -13.79
CA GLU A 217 11.83 21.18 -13.63
C GLU A 217 11.82 19.66 -13.84
N ALA A 218 12.62 19.18 -14.79
CA ALA A 218 12.81 17.75 -14.99
C ALA A 218 13.38 17.08 -13.72
N LEU A 219 14.41 17.71 -13.10
CA LEU A 219 14.96 17.20 -11.83
C LEU A 219 13.92 17.10 -10.73
N GLU A 220 13.15 18.16 -10.50
CA GLU A 220 12.15 18.18 -9.44
C GLU A 220 11.06 17.10 -9.66
N GLY A 221 10.60 16.92 -10.90
CA GLY A 221 9.63 15.89 -11.25
C GLY A 221 10.19 14.46 -11.09
N TYR A 222 11.40 14.20 -11.59
CA TYR A 222 12.04 12.88 -11.38
C TYR A 222 12.33 12.61 -9.92
N PHE A 223 12.74 13.61 -9.15
CA PHE A 223 12.99 13.47 -7.73
C PHE A 223 11.69 13.12 -6.98
N SER A 224 10.59 13.82 -7.28
CA SER A 224 9.28 13.53 -6.71
C SER A 224 8.82 12.10 -7.04
N ALA A 225 9.01 11.67 -8.28
CA ALA A 225 8.68 10.31 -8.69
C ALA A 225 9.59 9.24 -8.04
N ALA A 226 10.87 9.57 -7.79
CA ALA A 226 11.83 8.68 -7.15
C ALA A 226 11.51 8.41 -5.67
N VAL A 227 10.82 9.34 -5.01
CA VAL A 227 10.32 9.12 -3.64
C VAL A 227 9.43 7.89 -3.59
N ASP A 228 8.54 7.72 -4.57
CA ASP A 228 7.61 6.59 -4.66
C ASP A 228 8.14 5.44 -5.56
N ASN A 229 9.41 5.49 -5.94
CA ASN A 229 10.08 4.47 -6.78
C ASN A 229 9.37 4.20 -8.12
N PHE A 230 8.82 5.24 -8.74
CA PHE A 230 8.07 5.10 -9.96
C PHE A 230 9.02 4.92 -11.16
N LYS A 231 8.92 3.78 -11.85
CA LYS A 231 9.75 3.43 -13.02
C LYS A 231 11.25 3.60 -12.76
N ASP A 232 11.97 4.24 -13.66
CA ASP A 232 13.41 4.53 -13.60
C ASP A 232 13.71 5.93 -13.01
N SER A 233 12.76 6.51 -12.29
CA SER A 233 12.86 7.89 -11.77
C SER A 233 14.07 8.12 -10.85
N ASP A 234 14.49 7.14 -10.05
CA ASP A 234 15.70 7.29 -9.21
C ASP A 234 16.97 7.50 -10.07
N ALA A 235 17.16 6.66 -11.10
CA ALA A 235 18.30 6.79 -12.00
C ALA A 235 18.29 8.12 -12.76
N LYS A 236 17.10 8.55 -13.23
CA LYS A 236 16.93 9.84 -13.90
C LYS A 236 17.13 11.02 -12.95
N ALA A 237 16.57 10.95 -11.74
CA ALA A 237 16.77 11.99 -10.74
C ALA A 237 18.25 12.17 -10.41
N ARG A 238 19.03 11.10 -10.25
CA ARG A 238 20.49 11.15 -10.04
C ARG A 238 21.19 11.79 -11.21
N THR A 239 20.87 11.39 -12.43
CA THR A 239 21.44 11.95 -13.68
C THR A 239 21.19 13.45 -13.77
N PHE A 240 19.95 13.87 -13.53
CA PHE A 240 19.60 15.29 -13.60
C PHE A 240 20.12 16.08 -12.39
N TYR A 241 20.21 15.47 -11.20
CA TYR A 241 20.83 16.10 -10.03
C TYR A 241 22.31 16.41 -10.30
N GLN A 242 23.07 15.43 -10.80
CA GLN A 242 24.46 15.62 -11.21
C GLN A 242 24.59 16.72 -12.26
N LYS A 243 23.70 16.75 -13.25
CA LYS A 243 23.69 17.78 -14.32
C LYS A 243 23.42 19.19 -13.77
N VAL A 244 22.52 19.32 -12.79
CA VAL A 244 22.12 20.63 -12.21
C VAL A 244 23.08 21.10 -11.13
N LYS A 245 23.56 20.19 -10.27
CA LYS A 245 24.38 20.53 -9.10
C LYS A 245 25.89 20.35 -9.31
N GLY A 246 26.30 19.63 -10.34
CA GLY A 246 27.71 19.31 -10.62
C GLY A 246 28.30 18.22 -9.73
N ALA A 247 27.61 17.80 -8.67
CA ALA A 247 28.03 16.76 -7.73
C ALA A 247 26.80 16.00 -7.19
N MET A 248 27.04 14.84 -6.60
CA MET A 248 26.00 14.01 -5.96
C MET A 248 25.81 14.28 -4.47
N ASP A 249 26.61 15.21 -3.91
CA ASP A 249 26.56 15.51 -2.48
C ASP A 249 25.17 15.95 -2.03
N GLY A 250 24.68 15.29 -0.99
CA GLY A 250 23.38 15.57 -0.40
C GLY A 250 22.17 14.95 -1.11
N PHE A 251 22.32 14.29 -2.27
CA PHE A 251 21.19 13.66 -2.96
C PHE A 251 20.49 12.61 -2.08
N ASP A 252 21.25 11.64 -1.56
CA ASP A 252 20.71 10.56 -0.75
C ASP A 252 20.09 11.08 0.56
N ALA A 253 20.73 12.05 1.21
CA ALA A 253 20.20 12.68 2.43
C ALA A 253 18.85 13.39 2.16
N LYS A 254 18.74 14.09 1.02
CA LYS A 254 17.48 14.74 0.60
C LYS A 254 16.39 13.71 0.32
N LEU A 255 16.74 12.60 -0.33
CA LEU A 255 15.79 11.53 -0.66
C LEU A 255 15.32 10.82 0.60
N GLU A 256 16.24 10.50 1.54
CA GLU A 256 15.89 9.91 2.83
C GLU A 256 15.01 10.82 3.69
N ALA A 257 15.24 12.13 3.67
CA ALA A 257 14.36 13.08 4.35
C ALA A 257 12.94 13.02 3.78
N LYS A 258 12.78 12.90 2.45
CA LYS A 258 11.48 12.77 1.80
C LYS A 258 10.79 11.44 2.12
N TRP A 259 11.51 10.33 2.23
CA TRP A 259 10.93 9.05 2.64
C TRP A 259 10.40 9.03 4.07
N ARG A 260 10.90 9.92 4.94
CA ARG A 260 10.44 10.07 6.33
C ARG A 260 9.29 11.06 6.47
N GLU A 261 9.02 11.87 5.44
CA GLU A 261 8.00 12.91 5.47
C GLU A 261 6.60 12.30 5.33
N LEU A 262 5.74 12.56 6.30
CA LEU A 262 4.34 12.20 6.20
C LEU A 262 3.62 13.09 5.16
N PRO A 263 2.63 12.57 4.43
CA PRO A 263 1.85 13.37 3.47
C PRO A 263 0.86 14.32 4.14
N TYR A 264 0.89 14.44 5.46
CA TYR A 264 0.06 15.31 6.29
C TYR A 264 0.83 15.66 7.58
N HIS A 265 0.28 16.61 8.36
CA HIS A 265 0.90 17.04 9.60
C HIS A 265 0.07 16.60 10.82
N PRO A 266 0.49 15.54 11.53
CA PRO A 266 -0.22 15.07 12.70
C PRO A 266 -0.10 16.08 13.86
N GLN A 267 -1.25 16.50 14.40
CA GLN A 267 -1.26 17.35 15.59
C GLN A 267 -0.94 16.51 16.83
N ARG A 268 -0.05 17.02 17.68
CA ARG A 268 0.28 16.38 18.95
C ARG A 268 -0.94 16.26 19.85
N PHE A 269 -1.09 15.11 20.47
CA PHE A 269 -2.09 14.88 21.50
C PHE A 269 -1.69 15.61 22.78
N SER A 270 -2.64 16.35 23.37
CA SER A 270 -2.49 17.00 24.67
C SER A 270 -3.70 16.61 25.52
N PRO A 271 -3.54 15.78 26.55
CA PRO A 271 -4.65 15.38 27.40
C PRO A 271 -5.15 16.54 28.26
N ALA A 272 -6.37 16.39 28.78
CA ALA A 272 -6.91 17.29 29.78
C ALA A 272 -6.00 17.34 31.04
N PRO A 273 -5.93 18.47 31.74
CA PRO A 273 -5.20 18.59 33.00
C PRO A 273 -5.63 17.51 34.00
N GLY A 274 -4.64 16.89 34.67
CA GLY A 274 -4.90 15.81 35.64
C GLY A 274 -5.19 14.44 35.01
N TRP A 275 -4.77 14.21 33.75
CA TRP A 275 -4.94 12.91 33.10
C TRP A 275 -4.43 11.76 33.99
N ALA A 276 -5.28 10.78 34.20
CA ALA A 276 -5.03 9.55 34.99
C ALA A 276 -5.53 8.30 34.25
N GLY A 277 -5.57 8.37 32.92
CA GLY A 277 -6.02 7.26 32.08
C GLY A 277 -4.96 6.19 31.85
N LYS A 278 -5.20 5.34 30.85
CA LYS A 278 -4.33 4.22 30.50
C LYS A 278 -3.49 4.49 29.25
N THR A 279 -2.43 3.73 29.07
CA THR A 279 -1.74 3.61 27.77
C THR A 279 -2.60 2.72 26.85
N VAL A 280 -3.00 3.22 25.70
CA VAL A 280 -3.71 2.46 24.68
C VAL A 280 -2.70 1.65 23.87
N LEU A 281 -3.04 0.40 23.55
CA LEU A 281 -2.25 -0.42 22.66
C LEU A 281 -2.81 -0.36 21.25
N ALA A 282 -1.97 0.01 20.29
CA ALA A 282 -2.26 -0.10 18.87
C ALA A 282 -1.36 -1.17 18.23
N GLU A 283 -1.98 -2.15 17.60
CA GLU A 283 -1.31 -3.23 16.89
C GLU A 283 -1.70 -3.20 15.43
N LEU A 284 -0.73 -3.17 14.53
CA LEU A 284 -0.96 -3.21 13.10
C LEU A 284 -0.37 -4.49 12.49
N PHE A 285 -1.19 -5.28 11.83
CA PHE A 285 -0.73 -6.34 10.96
C PHE A 285 -0.61 -5.78 9.54
N THR A 286 0.62 -5.69 9.06
CA THR A 286 0.99 -5.05 7.79
C THR A 286 1.91 -5.95 6.94
N GLY A 287 2.46 -5.43 5.86
CA GLY A 287 3.44 -6.11 5.02
C GLY A 287 4.15 -5.15 4.07
N SER A 288 5.47 -5.32 3.94
CA SER A 288 6.31 -4.52 3.03
C SER A 288 5.98 -4.74 1.55
N GLU A 289 5.36 -5.90 1.22
CA GLU A 289 4.92 -6.27 -0.12
C GLU A 289 3.42 -6.00 -0.37
N CYS A 290 2.78 -5.19 0.49
CA CYS A 290 1.34 -4.96 0.51
C CYS A 290 1.01 -3.52 0.06
N PRO A 291 0.64 -3.27 -1.22
CA PRO A 291 0.32 -1.92 -1.68
C PRO A 291 -0.81 -1.23 -0.90
N PRO A 292 -1.92 -1.90 -0.53
CA PRO A 292 -2.96 -1.25 0.27
C PRO A 292 -2.56 -0.98 1.73
N CYS A 293 -1.41 -1.50 2.21
CA CYS A 293 -0.94 -1.25 3.57
C CYS A 293 -0.42 0.18 3.78
N VAL A 294 0.03 0.86 2.72
CA VAL A 294 0.67 2.18 2.77
C VAL A 294 -0.13 3.20 3.61
N ALA A 295 -1.44 3.28 3.40
CA ALA A 295 -2.27 4.22 4.16
C ALA A 295 -2.31 3.91 5.66
N ALA A 296 -2.29 2.62 6.04
CA ALA A 296 -2.32 2.19 7.43
C ALA A 296 -0.97 2.43 8.10
N ASP A 297 0.13 2.05 7.44
CA ASP A 297 1.50 2.25 7.94
C ASP A 297 1.77 3.74 8.18
N LEU A 298 1.51 4.61 7.19
CA LEU A 298 1.66 6.06 7.35
C LEU A 298 0.67 6.64 8.38
N GLY A 299 -0.52 6.04 8.54
CA GLY A 299 -1.45 6.38 9.62
C GLY A 299 -0.87 6.09 11.00
N PHE A 300 -0.24 4.93 11.18
CA PHE A 300 0.46 4.55 12.41
C PHE A 300 1.71 5.39 12.66
N ASP A 301 2.46 5.73 11.61
CA ASP A 301 3.57 6.68 11.70
C ASP A 301 3.11 8.03 12.28
N GLY A 302 1.96 8.53 11.81
CA GLY A 302 1.35 9.73 12.35
C GLY A 302 0.93 9.60 13.81
N LEU A 303 0.47 8.42 14.25
CA LEU A 303 0.17 8.17 15.67
C LEU A 303 1.43 8.23 16.52
N ILE A 304 2.54 7.65 16.04
CA ILE A 304 3.84 7.70 16.73
C ILE A 304 4.33 9.15 16.89
N GLU A 305 4.06 10.03 15.92
CA GLU A 305 4.40 11.44 16.01
C GLU A 305 3.44 12.23 16.90
N ALA A 306 2.15 11.86 16.94
CA ALA A 306 1.11 12.55 17.66
C ALA A 306 1.10 12.25 19.17
N PHE A 307 1.39 11.00 19.55
CA PHE A 307 1.24 10.54 20.93
C PHE A 307 2.58 10.20 21.58
N GLU A 308 2.76 10.62 22.83
CA GLU A 308 3.89 10.16 23.63
C GLU A 308 3.68 8.69 24.07
N PRO A 309 4.76 7.91 24.32
CA PRO A 309 4.68 6.49 24.71
C PRO A 309 3.84 6.20 25.96
N ARG A 310 3.65 7.19 26.84
CA ARG A 310 2.78 7.05 28.01
C ARG A 310 1.29 7.00 27.67
N TYR A 311 0.89 7.44 26.48
CA TYR A 311 -0.50 7.45 26.02
C TYR A 311 -0.78 6.34 25.02
N LEU A 312 0.26 5.95 24.25
CA LEU A 312 0.13 5.00 23.15
C LEU A 312 1.34 4.08 23.07
N ALA A 313 1.10 2.78 23.04
CA ALA A 313 2.05 1.76 22.67
C ALA A 313 1.71 1.26 21.26
N VAL A 314 2.70 1.27 20.36
CA VAL A 314 2.54 0.85 18.96
C VAL A 314 3.37 -0.41 18.70
N LEU A 315 2.76 -1.40 18.05
CA LEU A 315 3.42 -2.63 17.60
C LEU A 315 3.03 -2.92 16.15
N GLU A 316 4.01 -3.12 15.29
CA GLU A 316 3.79 -3.48 13.89
C GLU A 316 4.28 -4.90 13.60
N TYR A 317 3.38 -5.74 13.10
CA TYR A 317 3.59 -7.14 12.78
C TYR A 317 3.59 -7.34 11.27
N HIS A 318 4.74 -7.60 10.69
CA HIS A 318 4.88 -7.88 9.27
C HIS A 318 4.46 -9.31 8.94
N LEU A 319 3.59 -9.47 7.95
CA LEU A 319 3.06 -10.75 7.50
C LEU A 319 3.37 -11.00 6.02
N PRO A 320 3.52 -12.27 5.60
CA PRO A 320 3.77 -12.63 4.21
C PRO A 320 2.49 -12.59 3.37
N ILE A 321 1.81 -11.43 3.35
CA ILE A 321 0.55 -11.18 2.65
C ILE A 321 0.66 -9.86 1.88
N PRO A 322 0.57 -9.88 0.55
CA PRO A 322 0.22 -10.99 -0.37
C PRO A 322 1.38 -11.93 -0.73
N GLY A 323 2.59 -11.64 -0.33
CA GLY A 323 3.79 -12.39 -0.66
C GLY A 323 4.81 -12.43 0.49
N PRO A 324 5.96 -13.08 0.29
CA PRO A 324 7.01 -13.17 1.31
C PRO A 324 7.42 -11.79 1.82
N ASP A 325 7.51 -11.63 3.13
CA ASP A 325 7.95 -10.41 3.78
C ASP A 325 9.22 -10.69 4.62
N PRO A 326 10.37 -10.06 4.33
CA PRO A 326 11.61 -10.31 5.05
C PRO A 326 11.61 -9.78 6.49
N LEU A 327 10.63 -8.97 6.87
CA LEU A 327 10.48 -8.46 8.23
C LEU A 327 9.59 -9.38 9.10
N MET A 328 8.98 -10.42 8.50
CA MET A 328 8.19 -11.42 9.21
C MET A 328 9.09 -12.32 10.07
N ASN A 329 8.60 -12.69 11.23
CA ASN A 329 9.30 -13.57 12.16
C ASN A 329 8.32 -14.50 12.91
N PRO A 330 8.81 -15.47 13.73
CA PRO A 330 7.94 -16.39 14.47
C PRO A 330 6.99 -15.71 15.45
N ALA A 331 7.38 -14.57 16.07
CA ALA A 331 6.52 -13.85 17.00
C ALA A 331 5.33 -13.21 16.30
N THR A 332 5.55 -12.65 15.09
CA THR A 332 4.48 -12.07 14.27
C THR A 332 3.47 -13.14 13.83
N ARG A 333 3.95 -14.36 13.50
CA ARG A 333 3.08 -15.49 13.14
C ARG A 333 2.22 -15.92 14.32
N LYS A 334 2.80 -16.08 15.53
CA LYS A 334 2.04 -16.42 16.74
C LYS A 334 0.95 -15.39 17.03
N ARG A 335 1.26 -14.10 16.87
CA ARG A 335 0.30 -13.03 17.10
C ARG A 335 -0.78 -12.99 16.04
N GLN A 336 -0.43 -13.28 14.77
CA GLN A 336 -1.37 -13.48 13.68
C GLN A 336 -2.39 -14.58 13.99
N GLU A 337 -1.90 -15.73 14.45
CA GLU A 337 -2.74 -16.89 14.85
C GLU A 337 -3.65 -16.54 16.01
N TYR A 338 -3.14 -15.84 17.03
CA TYR A 338 -3.91 -15.40 18.18
C TYR A 338 -5.14 -14.57 17.80
N TYR A 339 -4.99 -13.65 16.85
CA TYR A 339 -6.09 -12.79 16.37
C TYR A 339 -6.86 -13.36 15.18
N GLY A 340 -6.41 -14.47 14.59
CA GLY A 340 -7.02 -15.03 13.38
C GLY A 340 -6.91 -14.11 12.17
N VAL A 341 -5.80 -13.35 12.03
CA VAL A 341 -5.62 -12.38 10.94
C VAL A 341 -5.36 -13.09 9.63
N SER A 342 -6.21 -12.85 8.63
CA SER A 342 -6.14 -13.46 7.29
C SER A 342 -5.82 -12.45 6.17
N SER A 343 -5.74 -11.16 6.49
CA SER A 343 -5.51 -10.09 5.50
C SER A 343 -4.73 -8.93 6.11
N THR A 344 -4.02 -8.18 5.27
CA THR A 344 -3.33 -6.94 5.61
C THR A 344 -3.88 -5.77 4.77
N PRO A 345 -3.91 -4.54 5.29
CA PRO A 345 -3.64 -4.19 6.69
C PRO A 345 -4.82 -4.52 7.62
N THR A 346 -4.52 -4.92 8.85
CA THR A 346 -5.54 -5.15 9.88
C THR A 346 -5.08 -4.55 11.20
N PRO A 347 -5.65 -3.43 11.65
CA PRO A 347 -5.35 -2.79 12.93
C PRO A 347 -6.23 -3.29 14.06
N PHE A 348 -5.66 -3.27 15.27
CA PHE A 348 -6.34 -3.53 16.55
C PHE A 348 -6.01 -2.42 17.53
N PHE A 349 -7.00 -2.04 18.35
CA PHE A 349 -6.83 -1.09 19.45
C PHE A 349 -7.33 -1.76 20.73
N ASP A 350 -6.43 -1.93 21.71
CA ASP A 350 -6.68 -2.71 22.94
C ASP A 350 -7.30 -4.08 22.64
N GLY A 351 -6.84 -4.75 21.59
CA GLY A 351 -7.31 -6.06 21.18
C GLY A 351 -8.59 -6.07 20.32
N GLU A 352 -9.23 -4.94 20.07
CA GLU A 352 -10.40 -4.81 19.20
C GLU A 352 -10.02 -4.48 17.76
N ARG A 353 -10.46 -5.30 16.82
CA ARG A 353 -10.29 -5.03 15.38
C ARG A 353 -11.13 -3.84 14.93
N LYS A 354 -10.50 -2.82 14.35
CA LYS A 354 -11.16 -1.59 13.87
C LYS A 354 -10.65 -1.21 12.48
N PHE A 355 -11.50 -0.55 11.69
CA PHE A 355 -11.16 0.03 10.39
C PHE A 355 -10.32 -0.86 9.45
N PRO A 356 -10.76 -2.10 9.16
CA PRO A 356 -10.04 -2.99 8.26
C PRO A 356 -9.88 -2.36 6.87
N GLY A 357 -8.86 -2.82 6.14
CA GLY A 357 -8.53 -2.32 4.82
C GLY A 357 -7.63 -1.09 4.86
N GLY A 358 -7.00 -0.82 3.75
CA GLY A 358 -5.97 0.18 3.61
C GLY A 358 -6.27 1.21 2.52
N GLY A 359 -5.27 1.48 1.72
CA GLY A 359 -5.27 2.44 0.62
C GLY A 359 -3.86 2.89 0.27
N GLY A 360 -3.73 3.74 -0.72
CA GLY A 360 -2.49 4.41 -1.06
C GLY A 360 -2.17 5.57 -0.10
N LYS A 361 -1.10 6.26 -0.42
CA LYS A 361 -0.57 7.41 0.35
C LYS A 361 -1.62 8.55 0.51
N ASP A 362 -2.48 8.71 -0.48
CA ASP A 362 -3.59 9.67 -0.49
C ASP A 362 -4.63 9.44 0.62
N ARG A 363 -4.71 8.21 1.15
CA ARG A 363 -5.64 7.82 2.21
C ARG A 363 -5.01 7.85 3.61
N ALA A 364 -3.72 8.16 3.73
CA ALA A 364 -2.98 8.10 4.99
C ALA A 364 -3.56 9.01 6.08
N GLU A 365 -3.91 10.26 5.74
CA GLU A 365 -4.49 11.21 6.69
C GLU A 365 -5.87 10.76 7.19
N VAL A 366 -6.68 10.15 6.32
CA VAL A 366 -7.99 9.60 6.70
C VAL A 366 -7.81 8.46 7.70
N LYS A 367 -6.89 7.53 7.42
CA LYS A 367 -6.58 6.43 8.34
C LYS A 367 -6.02 6.94 9.68
N PHE A 368 -5.13 7.92 9.64
CA PHE A 368 -4.64 8.57 10.86
C PHE A 368 -5.79 9.14 11.72
N LYS A 369 -6.75 9.86 11.11
CA LYS A 369 -7.90 10.43 11.83
C LYS A 369 -8.79 9.35 12.45
N ASP A 370 -9.07 8.28 11.68
CA ASP A 370 -9.84 7.12 12.15
C ASP A 370 -9.18 6.48 13.37
N TYR A 371 -7.87 6.19 13.27
CA TYR A 371 -7.10 5.54 14.33
C TYR A 371 -6.89 6.44 15.55
N ARG A 372 -6.65 7.73 15.32
CA ARG A 372 -6.58 8.74 16.40
C ARG A 372 -7.86 8.77 17.23
N GLY A 373 -9.02 8.74 16.57
CA GLY A 373 -10.32 8.71 17.25
C GLY A 373 -10.47 7.50 18.19
N GLU A 374 -9.97 6.31 17.78
CA GLU A 374 -9.98 5.11 18.61
C GLU A 374 -9.09 5.25 19.87
N ILE A 375 -7.94 5.92 19.73
CA ILE A 375 -7.05 6.15 20.86
C ILE A 375 -7.67 7.19 21.81
N GLU A 376 -8.18 8.31 21.29
CA GLU A 376 -8.79 9.37 22.09
C GLU A 376 -10.03 8.88 22.83
N ALA A 377 -10.78 7.93 22.28
CA ALA A 377 -11.92 7.29 22.95
C ALA A 377 -11.52 6.41 24.15
N ARG A 378 -10.29 5.89 24.18
CA ARG A 378 -9.82 4.90 25.18
C ARG A 378 -8.81 5.45 26.18
N VAL A 379 -8.05 6.45 25.81
CA VAL A 379 -6.91 6.95 26.60
C VAL A 379 -7.32 7.52 27.98
N TYR A 380 -8.60 7.82 28.15
CA TYR A 380 -9.17 8.30 29.43
C TYR A 380 -9.78 7.19 30.29
N ASP A 381 -9.83 5.94 29.81
CA ASP A 381 -10.30 4.82 30.63
C ASP A 381 -9.36 4.59 31.80
N ALA A 382 -9.90 4.15 32.94
CA ALA A 382 -9.10 3.80 34.09
C ALA A 382 -8.20 2.59 33.81
N PRO A 383 -6.92 2.61 34.17
CA PRO A 383 -6.04 1.47 34.01
C PRO A 383 -6.46 0.33 34.96
N GLN A 384 -6.45 -0.92 34.46
CA GLN A 384 -6.75 -2.10 35.28
C GLN A 384 -5.64 -2.40 36.28
N ALA A 385 -4.41 -2.10 35.92
CA ALA A 385 -3.25 -2.17 36.82
C ALA A 385 -2.20 -1.13 36.39
N VAL A 386 -1.37 -0.69 37.33
CA VAL A 386 -0.22 0.16 37.06
C VAL A 386 1.01 -0.72 36.91
N LEU A 387 1.66 -0.58 35.76
CA LEU A 387 2.86 -1.30 35.41
C LEU A 387 4.09 -0.39 35.53
N LYS A 388 5.13 -0.91 36.14
CA LYS A 388 6.46 -0.31 36.13
C LYS A 388 7.44 -1.27 35.48
N THR A 389 8.31 -0.73 34.64
CA THR A 389 9.25 -1.52 33.86
C THR A 389 10.62 -0.88 33.87
N ALA A 390 11.66 -1.72 33.84
CA ALA A 390 13.01 -1.32 33.65
C ALA A 390 13.67 -2.27 32.64
N ALA A 391 14.34 -1.73 31.63
CA ALA A 391 15.04 -2.53 30.63
C ALA A 391 16.54 -2.22 30.67
N VAL A 392 17.36 -3.26 30.62
CA VAL A 392 18.82 -3.15 30.59
C VAL A 392 19.34 -3.95 29.40
N ARG A 393 20.09 -3.28 28.54
CA ARG A 393 20.83 -3.92 27.45
C ARG A 393 22.26 -4.20 27.87
N ARG A 394 22.71 -5.46 27.75
CA ARG A 394 24.09 -5.89 27.99
C ARG A 394 24.55 -6.81 26.87
N ALA A 395 25.63 -6.43 26.19
CA ALA A 395 26.16 -7.18 25.03
C ALA A 395 25.04 -7.54 24.03
N GLY A 396 24.75 -8.80 23.81
CA GLY A 396 23.74 -9.31 22.89
C GLY A 396 22.36 -9.55 23.50
N THR A 397 22.07 -9.07 24.73
CA THR A 397 20.79 -9.34 25.40
C THR A 397 20.08 -8.07 25.87
N VAL A 398 18.74 -8.14 25.95
CA VAL A 398 17.89 -7.16 26.63
C VAL A 398 17.11 -7.85 27.73
N THR A 399 17.36 -7.47 28.97
CA THR A 399 16.59 -7.95 30.14
C THR A 399 15.60 -6.88 30.55
N VAL A 400 14.36 -7.31 30.77
CA VAL A 400 13.24 -6.45 31.17
C VAL A 400 12.70 -6.94 32.51
N ASP A 401 12.71 -6.08 33.50
CA ASP A 401 12.06 -6.28 34.80
C ASP A 401 10.73 -5.54 34.80
N CYS A 402 9.67 -6.24 35.21
CA CYS A 402 8.31 -5.73 35.31
C CYS A 402 7.81 -5.84 36.74
N SER A 403 7.06 -4.85 37.20
CA SER A 403 6.29 -4.93 38.46
C SER A 403 4.90 -4.35 38.29
N PHE A 404 3.92 -4.94 39.01
CA PHE A 404 2.52 -4.62 38.91
C PHE A 404 2.01 -4.17 40.31
N ASP A 405 1.12 -3.19 40.35
CA ASP A 405 0.50 -2.75 41.62
C ASP A 405 -0.59 -3.71 42.10
N ARG A 406 -1.17 -4.48 41.19
CA ARG A 406 -2.21 -5.49 41.47
C ARG A 406 -2.25 -6.61 40.43
N ALA A 407 -2.71 -7.79 40.84
CA ALA A 407 -3.03 -8.86 39.92
C ALA A 407 -4.34 -8.58 39.19
N VAL A 408 -4.39 -8.88 37.90
CA VAL A 408 -5.60 -8.81 37.08
C VAL A 408 -6.02 -10.24 36.74
N PRO A 409 -7.16 -10.75 37.30
CA PRO A 409 -7.58 -12.13 37.05
C PRO A 409 -7.78 -12.42 35.57
N GLY A 410 -7.23 -13.53 35.08
CA GLY A 410 -7.34 -13.96 33.67
C GLY A 410 -6.47 -13.20 32.71
N ALA A 411 -5.62 -12.28 33.16
CA ALA A 411 -4.70 -11.56 32.29
C ALA A 411 -3.52 -12.43 31.84
N ALA A 412 -3.20 -12.38 30.55
CA ALA A 412 -1.94 -12.87 30.01
C ALA A 412 -0.99 -11.71 29.83
N TYR A 413 0.25 -11.87 30.29
CA TYR A 413 1.27 -10.83 30.22
C TYR A 413 2.29 -11.18 29.15
N ASN A 414 2.61 -10.19 28.29
CA ASN A 414 3.60 -10.36 27.24
C ASN A 414 4.54 -9.16 27.20
N VAL A 415 5.78 -9.41 26.79
CA VAL A 415 6.77 -8.36 26.49
C VAL A 415 7.14 -8.48 25.01
N ALA A 416 7.06 -7.39 24.29
CA ALA A 416 7.50 -7.30 22.91
C ALA A 416 8.88 -6.60 22.81
N LEU A 417 9.78 -7.21 22.05
CA LEU A 417 10.99 -6.55 21.56
C LEU A 417 10.66 -5.92 20.21
N VAL A 418 10.88 -4.61 20.09
CA VAL A 418 10.62 -3.90 18.84
C VAL A 418 11.87 -3.20 18.34
N GLU A 419 12.02 -3.18 17.02
CA GLU A 419 12.98 -2.31 16.35
C GLU A 419 12.26 -1.02 15.98
N LYS A 420 12.76 0.11 16.49
CA LYS A 420 12.08 1.40 16.35
C LYS A 420 11.93 1.82 14.90
N GLU A 421 12.93 1.52 14.07
CA GLU A 421 12.94 1.85 12.65
C GLU A 421 13.81 0.84 11.90
N VAL A 422 13.26 0.20 10.89
CA VAL A 422 13.95 -0.70 9.96
C VAL A 422 14.00 -0.06 8.59
N ARG A 423 15.20 0.08 8.04
CA ARG A 423 15.38 0.53 6.65
C ARG A 423 15.31 -0.67 5.71
N TYR A 424 14.17 -0.87 5.11
CA TYR A 424 13.93 -1.85 4.06
C TYR A 424 12.97 -1.27 3.02
N ARG A 425 13.36 -1.26 1.75
CA ARG A 425 12.48 -0.75 0.69
C ARG A 425 11.53 -1.84 0.24
N GLY A 426 10.29 -1.78 0.72
CA GLY A 426 9.20 -2.64 0.29
C GLY A 426 8.74 -2.34 -1.12
N THR A 427 8.09 -3.30 -1.77
CA THR A 427 7.45 -3.08 -3.07
C THR A 427 6.24 -2.14 -2.97
N ASN A 428 5.70 -1.95 -1.77
CA ASN A 428 4.68 -0.95 -1.47
C ASN A 428 5.21 0.50 -1.46
N GLY A 429 6.53 0.71 -1.59
CA GLY A 429 7.18 2.01 -1.64
C GLY A 429 7.62 2.57 -0.28
N ILE A 430 7.22 1.98 0.84
CA ILE A 430 7.70 2.36 2.17
C ILE A 430 9.16 1.92 2.34
N VAL A 431 9.98 2.82 2.84
CA VAL A 431 11.43 2.61 3.03
C VAL A 431 11.80 2.47 4.51
N PHE A 432 11.06 3.09 5.39
CA PHE A 432 11.29 3.06 6.83
C PHE A 432 10.05 2.49 7.53
N HIS A 433 10.19 1.26 8.04
CA HIS A 433 9.15 0.58 8.81
C HIS A 433 9.39 0.85 10.29
N LYS A 434 8.38 1.36 10.99
CA LYS A 434 8.53 1.76 12.39
C LYS A 434 7.94 0.71 13.34
N MET A 435 8.45 0.65 14.56
CA MET A 435 7.96 -0.19 15.65
C MET A 435 7.77 -1.66 15.28
N VAL A 436 8.68 -2.20 14.45
CA VAL A 436 8.65 -3.57 13.94
C VAL A 436 8.89 -4.56 15.06
N VAL A 437 7.94 -5.44 15.33
CA VAL A 437 8.09 -6.49 16.34
C VAL A 437 9.11 -7.52 15.89
N ARG A 438 10.14 -7.74 16.70
CA ARG A 438 11.19 -8.74 16.48
C ARG A 438 10.99 -10.01 17.29
N ASP A 439 10.48 -9.87 18.52
CA ASP A 439 10.18 -11.01 19.38
C ASP A 439 9.05 -10.68 20.34
N LEU A 440 8.36 -11.72 20.85
CA LEU A 440 7.25 -11.61 21.80
C LEU A 440 7.35 -12.76 22.80
N LEU A 441 7.61 -12.43 24.06
CA LEU A 441 7.72 -13.39 25.15
C LEU A 441 6.53 -13.30 26.09
N ALA A 442 5.93 -14.45 26.39
CA ALA A 442 4.97 -14.54 27.49
C ALA A 442 5.68 -14.40 28.83
N LEU A 443 5.09 -13.65 29.75
CA LEU A 443 5.56 -13.52 31.11
C LEU A 443 4.76 -14.43 32.02
N ASP A 444 5.45 -15.11 32.94
CA ASP A 444 4.85 -15.83 34.08
C ASP A 444 5.19 -15.04 35.35
N PRO A 445 4.24 -14.23 35.87
CA PRO A 445 4.47 -13.43 37.05
C PRO A 445 4.65 -14.26 38.29
N SER A 446 5.76 -14.10 38.99
CA SER A 446 5.93 -14.59 40.36
C SER A 446 5.47 -13.52 41.34
N GLY A 447 4.23 -13.64 41.81
CA GLY A 447 3.61 -12.57 42.59
C GLY A 447 3.31 -11.33 41.74
N MET A 448 3.89 -10.18 42.13
CA MET A 448 3.70 -8.86 41.42
C MET A 448 4.88 -8.47 40.56
N THR A 449 5.75 -9.41 40.22
CA THR A 449 6.94 -9.15 39.39
C THR A 449 7.10 -10.21 38.32
N ALA A 450 7.73 -9.82 37.21
CA ALA A 450 8.12 -10.74 36.14
C ALA A 450 9.42 -10.25 35.50
N ARG A 451 10.15 -11.17 34.89
CA ARG A 451 11.38 -10.86 34.15
C ARG A 451 11.37 -11.59 32.81
N ALA A 452 11.79 -10.91 31.77
CA ALA A 452 12.06 -11.50 30.46
C ALA A 452 13.48 -11.13 29.99
N THR A 453 14.08 -11.99 29.20
CA THR A 453 15.36 -11.70 28.55
C THR A 453 15.30 -12.10 27.09
N PHE A 454 15.58 -11.16 26.21
CA PHE A 454 15.68 -11.34 24.78
C PHE A 454 17.13 -11.55 24.38
N ASP A 455 17.36 -12.50 23.47
CA ASP A 455 18.63 -12.64 22.76
C ASP A 455 18.54 -11.88 21.44
N LEU A 456 19.35 -10.83 21.28
CA LEU A 456 19.29 -9.98 20.08
C LEU A 456 19.76 -10.69 18.82
N ALA A 457 20.66 -11.68 18.94
CA ALA A 457 21.13 -12.45 17.78
C ALA A 457 20.05 -13.43 17.26
N ALA A 458 19.21 -13.92 18.17
CA ALA A 458 18.08 -14.80 17.81
C ALA A 458 16.86 -14.03 17.29
N SER A 459 16.81 -12.72 17.52
CA SER A 459 15.69 -11.84 17.16
C SER A 459 15.96 -11.04 15.86
N GLU A 460 17.14 -11.24 15.21
CA GLU A 460 17.47 -10.71 13.88
C GLU A 460 16.88 -11.57 12.77
#